data_00f309603f8940a593e4a347cc8814cb
#
_entry.id   00f309603f8940a593e4a347cc8814cb
#
_cell.length_a   1.000
_cell.length_b   1.000
_cell.length_c   1.000
_cell.angle_alpha   90.00
_cell.angle_beta   90.00
_cell.angle_gamma   90.00
#
_symmetry.space_group_name_H-M   'P 1'
#
loop_
_entity.id
_entity.type
_entity.pdbx_description
1 polymer ?
#
loop_
_entity_poly.entity_id
_entity_poly.type
_entity_poly.pdbx_seq_one_letter_code
_entity_poly.pdbx_strand_id
1 'polypeptide(L)'
;MNRRHFLQATALTTVALPFVGNAAERPARASGSIKVGCLSWCFHDLSPAVDPEPAIDIIGELGFDGVELIVTARRDLKDFWTDARINRLNQKLTRHKLRVSQFVIFQPVVEDLSSTKPAEQAQALDYFEAGCRIARKLEAPIINIVAPWARELKGPDYYLPRFYEIPNPKPGQKYHIDIADGFDWDRVWDAYVETAKACLARAKAHGLKFSIEQHTHCLVPDAASFLRLWDQIRDPDLGYNLDAGWTLLQREYPPVAVHKAGKHLMNLHMRDIDGLMRSFPPVGDGVMDFQAIVEALKRVGFAGFASLEQDVHPGDRDMKETCRRYLQMMREYIG
;
A
#
# COMPACT_ATOMS: atom_id res chain seq x y z
N MET A 1 -3.04 -54.10 -17.40
CA MET A 1 -4.11 -53.29 -18.07
C MET A 1 -3.46 -52.01 -18.59
N ASN A 2 -3.45 -51.83 -19.89
CA ASN A 2 -2.61 -50.89 -20.62
C ASN A 2 -3.36 -49.54 -20.77
N ARG A 3 -2.71 -48.44 -20.41
CA ARG A 3 -3.27 -47.05 -20.40
C ARG A 3 -3.69 -46.49 -21.78
N ARG A 4 -3.70 -47.28 -22.83
CA ARG A 4 -3.95 -46.85 -24.22
C ARG A 4 -5.40 -47.01 -24.69
N HIS A 5 -6.34 -47.51 -23.90
CA HIS A 5 -7.73 -47.76 -24.35
C HIS A 5 -8.80 -46.85 -23.73
N PHE A 6 -8.43 -45.74 -23.13
CA PHE A 6 -9.40 -44.84 -22.51
C PHE A 6 -9.75 -43.58 -23.33
N LEU A 7 -9.24 -43.49 -24.56
CA LEU A 7 -9.44 -42.27 -25.39
C LEU A 7 -10.21 -42.50 -26.68
N GLN A 8 -11.01 -43.58 -26.80
CA GLN A 8 -11.89 -43.79 -27.96
C GLN A 8 -13.29 -44.13 -27.47
N ALA A 9 -14.09 -43.16 -27.16
CA ALA A 9 -15.57 -43.13 -27.32
C ALA A 9 -16.17 -41.98 -26.48
N THR A 10 -16.13 -40.77 -26.99
CA THR A 10 -17.23 -39.81 -26.77
C THR A 10 -17.16 -38.77 -27.89
N ALA A 11 -17.87 -39.04 -28.97
CA ALA A 11 -18.25 -38.02 -29.93
C ALA A 11 -19.33 -37.16 -29.26
N LEU A 12 -18.92 -36.05 -28.64
CA LEU A 12 -19.84 -35.00 -28.17
C LEU A 12 -20.12 -34.09 -29.36
N THR A 13 -21.34 -34.14 -29.82
CA THR A 13 -21.94 -33.18 -30.75
C THR A 13 -21.93 -31.80 -30.06
N THR A 14 -20.95 -30.96 -30.41
CA THR A 14 -20.92 -29.54 -30.00
C THR A 14 -21.97 -28.79 -30.80
N VAL A 15 -23.11 -28.52 -30.17
CA VAL A 15 -24.04 -27.49 -30.65
C VAL A 15 -23.40 -26.16 -30.34
N ALA A 16 -22.77 -25.53 -31.31
CA ALA A 16 -22.27 -24.16 -31.22
C ALA A 16 -23.47 -23.20 -31.16
N LEU A 17 -23.83 -22.79 -29.97
CA LEU A 17 -24.71 -21.62 -29.82
C LEU A 17 -23.85 -20.38 -30.16
N PRO A 18 -24.30 -19.48 -31.03
CA PRO A 18 -23.57 -18.22 -31.25
C PRO A 18 -23.69 -17.38 -30.00
N PHE A 19 -22.59 -17.27 -29.30
CA PHE A 19 -22.41 -16.25 -28.24
C PHE A 19 -22.24 -14.91 -28.95
N VAL A 20 -23.36 -14.25 -29.31
CA VAL A 20 -23.33 -12.83 -29.66
C VAL A 20 -23.20 -12.04 -28.38
N GLY A 21 -22.01 -12.02 -27.85
CA GLY A 21 -21.64 -11.08 -26.82
C GLY A 21 -21.50 -9.71 -27.47
N ASN A 22 -22.53 -8.87 -27.38
CA ASN A 22 -22.34 -7.44 -27.50
C ASN A 22 -21.34 -7.05 -26.40
N ALA A 23 -20.04 -6.98 -26.74
CA ALA A 23 -19.08 -6.19 -25.98
C ALA A 23 -19.57 -4.74 -26.13
N ALA A 24 -20.44 -4.31 -25.22
CA ALA A 24 -20.71 -2.91 -25.05
C ALA A 24 -19.33 -2.27 -24.79
N GLU A 25 -18.83 -1.49 -25.75
CA GLU A 25 -17.67 -0.63 -25.55
C GLU A 25 -17.93 0.17 -24.28
N ARG A 26 -17.23 -0.18 -23.22
CA ARG A 26 -17.23 0.65 -22.01
C ARG A 26 -16.74 2.01 -22.46
N PRO A 27 -17.51 3.09 -22.22
CA PRO A 27 -17.04 4.43 -22.59
C PRO A 27 -15.66 4.61 -21.98
N ALA A 28 -14.71 5.03 -22.80
CA ALA A 28 -13.37 5.40 -22.35
C ALA A 28 -13.54 6.37 -21.19
N ARG A 29 -13.20 5.96 -19.98
CA ARG A 29 -13.17 6.88 -18.84
C ARG A 29 -12.18 7.98 -19.23
N ALA A 30 -12.61 9.24 -19.07
CA ALA A 30 -11.71 10.38 -19.23
C ALA A 30 -10.42 10.06 -18.48
N SER A 31 -9.29 10.10 -19.18
CA SER A 31 -7.98 9.81 -18.62
C SER A 31 -7.73 10.78 -17.46
N GLY A 32 -7.89 10.30 -16.24
CA GLY A 32 -7.44 11.04 -15.08
C GLY A 32 -5.92 11.24 -15.21
N SER A 33 -5.39 12.40 -14.83
CA SER A 33 -3.96 12.60 -14.87
C SER A 33 -3.29 11.86 -13.72
N ILE A 34 -2.44 10.89 -14.03
CA ILE A 34 -1.54 10.27 -13.06
C ILE A 34 -0.56 11.35 -12.59
N LYS A 35 -0.42 11.53 -11.30
CA LYS A 35 0.53 12.45 -10.68
C LYS A 35 1.70 11.69 -10.12
N VAL A 36 2.86 12.32 -10.08
CA VAL A 36 4.09 11.70 -9.58
C VAL A 36 4.37 12.23 -8.18
N GLY A 37 4.35 11.33 -7.20
CA GLY A 37 4.65 11.62 -5.80
C GLY A 37 5.98 11.04 -5.34
N CYS A 38 6.39 11.43 -4.13
CA CYS A 38 7.54 10.87 -3.44
C CYS A 38 7.23 10.79 -1.95
N LEU A 39 7.67 9.71 -1.31
CA LEU A 39 7.51 9.52 0.11
C LEU A 39 8.58 10.33 0.87
N SER A 40 8.21 11.03 1.95
CA SER A 40 9.17 11.82 2.72
C SER A 40 10.29 10.96 3.32
N TRP A 41 9.98 9.72 3.67
CA TRP A 41 10.96 8.77 4.23
C TRP A 41 11.95 8.18 3.22
N CYS A 42 11.89 8.60 1.95
CA CYS A 42 13.05 8.46 1.07
C CYS A 42 14.27 9.27 1.55
N PHE A 43 14.05 10.29 2.39
CA PHE A 43 15.09 11.21 2.87
C PHE A 43 15.28 11.21 4.39
N HIS A 44 14.60 10.35 5.11
CA HIS A 44 14.76 10.17 6.55
C HIS A 44 14.36 8.74 6.94
N ASP A 45 14.79 8.28 8.10
CA ASP A 45 14.38 7.00 8.64
C ASP A 45 12.94 7.04 9.21
N LEU A 46 12.44 5.90 9.64
CA LEU A 46 11.13 5.76 10.27
C LEU A 46 11.19 5.85 11.80
N SER A 47 12.18 6.56 12.34
CA SER A 47 12.28 6.82 13.77
C SER A 47 11.20 7.77 14.26
N PRO A 48 10.83 7.73 15.55
CA PRO A 48 9.91 8.69 16.13
C PRO A 48 10.39 10.14 16.03
N ALA A 49 9.46 11.06 15.81
CA ALA A 49 9.68 12.51 15.80
C ALA A 49 10.70 13.01 14.76
N VAL A 50 10.90 12.29 13.68
CA VAL A 50 11.76 12.74 12.57
C VAL A 50 11.09 13.88 11.82
N ASP A 51 11.86 14.95 11.58
CA ASP A 51 11.37 16.15 10.91
C ASP A 51 11.27 15.94 9.39
N PRO A 52 10.07 16.02 8.78
CA PRO A 52 9.91 15.87 7.33
C PRO A 52 10.22 17.16 6.54
N GLU A 53 10.50 18.28 7.20
CA GLU A 53 10.71 19.56 6.51
C GLU A 53 11.84 19.53 5.47
N PRO A 54 13.03 18.93 5.75
CA PRO A 54 14.08 18.80 4.74
C PRO A 54 13.67 17.95 3.54
N ALA A 55 12.91 16.88 3.77
CA ALA A 55 12.40 16.04 2.68
C ALA A 55 11.44 16.80 1.78
N ILE A 56 10.53 17.61 2.35
CA ILE A 56 9.59 18.45 1.59
C ILE A 56 10.35 19.42 0.71
N ASP A 57 11.39 20.07 1.22
CA ASP A 57 12.20 21.02 0.42
C ASP A 57 12.87 20.29 -0.75
N ILE A 58 13.50 19.13 -0.51
CA ILE A 58 14.17 18.35 -1.56
C ILE A 58 13.17 17.88 -2.64
N ILE A 59 12.05 17.28 -2.21
CA ILE A 59 11.02 16.75 -3.11
C ILE A 59 10.42 17.88 -3.96
N GLY A 60 10.19 19.02 -3.35
CA GLY A 60 9.69 20.22 -4.06
C GLY A 60 10.68 20.79 -5.06
N GLU A 61 11.97 20.89 -4.70
CA GLU A 61 13.04 21.35 -5.61
C GLU A 61 13.24 20.40 -6.80
N LEU A 62 13.02 19.09 -6.60
CA LEU A 62 13.07 18.10 -7.67
C LEU A 62 11.87 18.21 -8.64
N GLY A 63 10.77 18.83 -8.21
CA GLY A 63 9.60 19.09 -9.03
C GLY A 63 8.58 17.95 -9.07
N PHE A 64 8.42 17.19 -8.00
CA PHE A 64 7.32 16.26 -7.83
C PHE A 64 5.97 16.98 -7.69
N ASP A 65 4.87 16.29 -7.96
CA ASP A 65 3.52 16.84 -7.82
C ASP A 65 2.99 16.70 -6.39
N GLY A 66 3.53 15.77 -5.62
CA GLY A 66 3.09 15.51 -4.25
C GLY A 66 4.11 14.81 -3.38
N VAL A 67 3.80 14.83 -2.09
CA VAL A 67 4.59 14.18 -1.04
C VAL A 67 3.68 13.37 -0.12
N GLU A 68 4.19 12.26 0.39
CA GLU A 68 3.56 11.52 1.48
C GLU A 68 4.24 11.81 2.80
N LEU A 69 3.42 12.01 3.81
CA LEU A 69 3.87 12.24 5.17
C LEU A 69 3.41 11.10 6.06
N ILE A 70 4.20 10.79 7.09
CA ILE A 70 3.98 9.61 7.93
C ILE A 70 4.11 9.94 9.42
N VAL A 71 3.28 9.31 10.24
CA VAL A 71 3.46 9.24 11.68
C VAL A 71 3.94 7.84 12.07
N THR A 72 5.05 7.78 12.82
CA THR A 72 5.76 6.52 13.11
C THR A 72 5.60 6.02 14.53
N ALA A 73 5.18 6.86 15.47
CA ALA A 73 5.00 6.49 16.86
C ALA A 73 3.72 7.10 17.47
N ARG A 74 3.09 6.36 18.39
CA ARG A 74 1.86 6.78 19.09
C ARG A 74 2.00 8.13 19.79
N ARG A 75 3.14 8.37 20.44
CA ARG A 75 3.41 9.66 21.12
C ARG A 75 3.46 10.84 20.15
N ASP A 76 3.89 10.62 18.90
CA ASP A 76 4.09 11.67 17.91
C ASP A 76 2.75 12.28 17.46
N LEU A 77 1.65 11.52 17.54
CA LEU A 77 0.31 12.02 17.26
C LEU A 77 -0.07 13.24 18.12
N LYS A 78 0.50 13.34 19.32
CA LYS A 78 0.24 14.44 20.26
C LYS A 78 1.42 15.39 20.35
N ASP A 79 2.63 14.86 20.51
CA ASP A 79 3.79 15.63 20.93
C ASP A 79 4.57 16.23 19.76
N PHE A 80 4.50 15.58 18.59
CA PHE A 80 5.26 16.01 17.41
C PHE A 80 4.38 16.72 16.36
N TRP A 81 3.21 16.19 16.01
CA TRP A 81 2.30 16.75 15.01
C TRP A 81 1.44 17.88 15.58
N THR A 82 2.09 18.89 16.16
CA THR A 82 1.44 20.06 16.73
C THR A 82 0.93 21.02 15.65
N ASP A 83 -0.04 21.88 15.99
CA ASP A 83 -0.59 22.88 15.07
C ASP A 83 0.49 23.82 14.52
N ALA A 84 1.42 24.22 15.37
CA ALA A 84 2.53 25.09 14.96
C ALA A 84 3.43 24.42 13.91
N ARG A 85 3.71 23.10 14.06
CA ARG A 85 4.48 22.33 13.06
C ARG A 85 3.66 22.17 11.79
N ILE A 86 2.43 21.74 11.87
CA ILE A 86 1.55 21.56 10.70
C ILE A 86 1.45 22.84 9.89
N ASN A 87 1.30 23.99 10.53
CA ASN A 87 1.27 25.28 9.85
C ASN A 87 2.59 25.58 9.09
N ARG A 88 3.75 25.27 9.68
CA ARG A 88 5.04 25.41 8.97
C ARG A 88 5.15 24.46 7.76
N LEU A 89 4.71 23.22 7.92
CA LEU A 89 4.69 22.26 6.81
C LEU A 89 3.79 22.74 5.68
N ASN A 90 2.59 23.23 5.99
CA ASN A 90 1.66 23.76 4.98
C ASN A 90 2.26 24.97 4.22
N GLN A 91 2.98 25.85 4.91
CA GLN A 91 3.70 26.95 4.26
C GLN A 91 4.76 26.45 3.29
N LYS A 92 5.54 25.40 3.65
CA LYS A 92 6.52 24.78 2.77
C LYS A 92 5.86 24.09 1.57
N LEU A 93 4.82 23.31 1.82
CA LEU A 93 4.05 22.63 0.77
C LEU A 93 3.51 23.63 -0.24
N THR A 94 2.94 24.74 0.23
CA THR A 94 2.46 25.84 -0.63
C THR A 94 3.57 26.46 -1.44
N ARG A 95 4.73 26.76 -0.82
CA ARG A 95 5.91 27.33 -1.48
C ARG A 95 6.39 26.47 -2.64
N HIS A 96 6.44 25.15 -2.44
CA HIS A 96 6.88 24.18 -3.43
C HIS A 96 5.76 23.71 -4.36
N LYS A 97 4.52 24.17 -4.17
CA LYS A 97 3.33 23.71 -4.91
C LYS A 97 3.10 22.20 -4.81
N LEU A 98 3.57 21.59 -3.71
CA LEU A 98 3.36 20.19 -3.41
C LEU A 98 1.99 19.98 -2.78
N ARG A 99 1.36 18.84 -3.09
CA ARG A 99 0.17 18.34 -2.40
C ARG A 99 0.55 17.16 -1.52
N VAL A 100 -0.09 17.06 -0.36
CA VAL A 100 -0.02 15.81 0.39
C VAL A 100 -0.91 14.80 -0.32
N SER A 101 -0.33 13.74 -0.90
CA SER A 101 -1.07 12.70 -1.62
C SER A 101 -1.88 11.83 -0.67
N GLN A 102 -1.27 11.42 0.44
CA GLN A 102 -1.92 10.77 1.57
C GLN A 102 -1.10 10.99 2.86
N PHE A 103 -1.75 10.85 4.01
CA PHE A 103 -1.11 10.82 5.32
C PHE A 103 -1.11 9.40 5.84
N VAL A 104 0.08 8.87 6.11
CA VAL A 104 0.29 7.46 6.48
C VAL A 104 0.37 7.33 8.00
N ILE A 105 -0.41 6.42 8.56
CA ILE A 105 -0.22 5.97 9.94
C ILE A 105 0.57 4.67 9.87
N PHE A 106 1.82 4.72 10.31
CA PHE A 106 2.70 3.56 10.28
C PHE A 106 2.17 2.42 11.15
N GLN A 107 2.36 1.19 10.71
CA GLN A 107 1.80 -0.01 11.32
C GLN A 107 1.93 -0.07 12.85
N PRO A 108 3.08 0.22 13.50
CA PRO A 108 3.21 0.14 14.96
C PRO A 108 2.27 1.07 15.73
N VAL A 109 1.78 2.13 15.10
CA VAL A 109 0.85 3.08 15.75
C VAL A 109 -0.52 2.45 15.94
N VAL A 110 -0.98 1.68 14.95
CA VAL A 110 -2.34 1.13 14.87
C VAL A 110 -2.36 -0.40 14.73
N GLU A 111 -1.31 -1.09 15.13
CA GLU A 111 -1.20 -2.55 15.00
C GLU A 111 -2.34 -3.32 15.68
N ASP A 112 -2.91 -2.76 16.74
CA ASP A 112 -4.00 -3.37 17.49
C ASP A 112 -5.37 -3.29 16.78
N LEU A 113 -5.45 -2.70 15.58
CA LEU A 113 -6.67 -2.77 14.74
C LEU A 113 -7.05 -4.21 14.36
N SER A 114 -6.12 -5.16 14.40
CA SER A 114 -6.38 -6.59 14.16
C SER A 114 -6.61 -7.38 15.45
N SER A 115 -6.54 -6.75 16.62
CA SER A 115 -6.78 -7.46 17.88
C SER A 115 -8.23 -7.91 18.02
N THR A 116 -8.46 -9.05 18.64
CA THR A 116 -9.79 -9.53 19.02
C THR A 116 -10.23 -9.03 20.40
N LYS A 117 -9.41 -8.19 21.06
CA LYS A 117 -9.70 -7.60 22.38
C LYS A 117 -10.28 -6.20 22.22
N PRO A 118 -11.51 -5.93 22.67
CA PRO A 118 -12.19 -4.64 22.49
C PRO A 118 -11.41 -3.43 23.01
N ALA A 119 -10.71 -3.56 24.12
CA ALA A 119 -9.94 -2.45 24.70
C ALA A 119 -8.71 -2.06 23.82
N GLU A 120 -8.03 -3.04 23.22
CA GLU A 120 -6.91 -2.80 22.31
C GLU A 120 -7.41 -2.16 21.00
N GLN A 121 -8.53 -2.66 20.45
CA GLN A 121 -9.18 -2.07 19.27
C GLN A 121 -9.60 -0.62 19.52
N ALA A 122 -10.25 -0.34 20.65
CA ALA A 122 -10.69 1.02 20.99
C ALA A 122 -9.50 1.99 21.03
N GLN A 123 -8.40 1.58 21.66
CA GLN A 123 -7.20 2.40 21.72
C GLN A 123 -6.57 2.64 20.33
N ALA A 124 -6.50 1.62 19.48
CA ALA A 124 -6.00 1.77 18.11
C ALA A 124 -6.89 2.71 17.28
N LEU A 125 -8.21 2.64 17.47
CA LEU A 125 -9.17 3.54 16.85
C LEU A 125 -9.01 5.00 17.32
N ASP A 126 -8.63 5.23 18.58
CA ASP A 126 -8.32 6.58 19.08
C ASP A 126 -7.05 7.15 18.46
N TYR A 127 -6.02 6.33 18.24
CA TYR A 127 -4.83 6.74 17.50
C TYR A 127 -5.15 7.03 16.03
N PHE A 128 -5.96 6.20 15.40
CA PHE A 128 -6.42 6.46 14.03
C PHE A 128 -7.20 7.77 13.93
N GLU A 129 -8.09 8.05 14.86
CA GLU A 129 -8.83 9.31 14.95
C GLU A 129 -7.89 10.52 15.11
N ALA A 130 -6.84 10.38 15.92
CA ALA A 130 -5.81 11.43 16.03
C ALA A 130 -5.10 11.66 14.71
N GLY A 131 -4.78 10.59 13.99
CA GLY A 131 -4.22 10.66 12.62
C GLY A 131 -5.14 11.37 11.63
N CYS A 132 -6.45 11.11 11.68
CA CYS A 132 -7.43 11.79 10.85
C CYS A 132 -7.44 13.33 11.08
N ARG A 133 -7.33 13.76 12.33
CA ARG A 133 -7.23 15.20 12.64
C ARG A 133 -5.97 15.85 12.05
N ILE A 134 -4.84 15.15 12.09
CA ILE A 134 -3.58 15.62 11.49
C ILE A 134 -3.72 15.67 9.97
N ALA A 135 -4.17 14.58 9.34
CA ALA A 135 -4.38 14.48 7.91
C ALA A 135 -5.27 15.61 7.38
N ARG A 136 -6.36 15.90 8.09
CA ARG A 136 -7.26 16.99 7.73
C ARG A 136 -6.57 18.35 7.76
N LYS A 137 -5.74 18.62 8.78
CA LYS A 137 -4.99 19.88 8.93
C LYS A 137 -3.88 20.02 7.89
N LEU A 138 -3.33 18.91 7.39
CA LEU A 138 -2.36 18.85 6.29
C LEU A 138 -3.02 18.89 4.90
N GLU A 139 -4.35 19.01 4.85
CA GLU A 139 -5.13 18.98 3.61
C GLU A 139 -4.91 17.70 2.78
N ALA A 140 -4.51 16.61 3.43
CA ALA A 140 -4.40 15.30 2.81
C ALA A 140 -5.82 14.81 2.43
N PRO A 141 -6.04 14.31 1.20
CA PRO A 141 -7.33 13.76 0.81
C PRO A 141 -7.57 12.34 1.34
N ILE A 142 -6.51 11.65 1.70
CA ILE A 142 -6.50 10.23 2.06
C ILE A 142 -5.74 10.05 3.35
N ILE A 143 -6.30 9.25 4.27
CA ILE A 143 -5.56 8.66 5.37
C ILE A 143 -5.27 7.19 5.02
N ASN A 144 -4.04 6.76 5.23
CA ASN A 144 -3.56 5.42 4.89
C ASN A 144 -3.10 4.67 6.13
N ILE A 145 -3.29 3.36 6.12
CA ILE A 145 -2.60 2.42 7.01
C ILE A 145 -2.01 1.29 6.18
N VAL A 146 -0.88 0.75 6.62
CA VAL A 146 -0.48 -0.59 6.22
C VAL A 146 -1.40 -1.59 6.92
N ALA A 147 -1.93 -2.55 6.19
CA ALA A 147 -2.76 -3.59 6.76
C ALA A 147 -2.03 -4.26 7.94
N PRO A 148 -2.66 -4.42 9.12
CA PRO A 148 -2.00 -4.99 10.26
C PRO A 148 -1.77 -6.50 10.07
N TRP A 149 -0.81 -7.02 10.80
CA TRP A 149 -0.64 -8.44 11.02
C TRP A 149 -1.71 -8.96 12.00
N ALA A 150 -2.03 -10.27 11.96
CA ALA A 150 -2.89 -10.89 12.96
C ALA A 150 -2.21 -10.81 14.34
N ARG A 151 -2.71 -9.97 15.21
CA ARG A 151 -2.11 -9.65 16.52
C ARG A 151 -1.92 -10.85 17.44
N GLU A 152 -2.71 -11.90 17.26
CA GLU A 152 -2.66 -13.14 18.00
C GLU A 152 -1.55 -14.09 17.55
N LEU A 153 -1.01 -13.88 16.34
CA LEU A 153 0.14 -14.61 15.84
C LEU A 153 1.42 -13.85 16.18
N LYS A 154 2.04 -14.18 17.29
CA LYS A 154 3.31 -13.57 17.72
C LYS A 154 4.46 -14.50 17.36
N GLY A 155 5.41 -13.96 16.62
CA GLY A 155 6.74 -14.57 16.49
C GLY A 155 7.53 -14.46 17.79
N PRO A 156 8.70 -15.11 17.89
CA PRO A 156 9.53 -15.12 19.09
C PRO A 156 9.97 -13.73 19.55
N ASP A 157 10.03 -12.74 18.62
CA ASP A 157 10.51 -11.39 18.86
C ASP A 157 9.45 -10.37 18.51
N TYR A 158 8.40 -10.15 19.19
CA TYR A 158 7.43 -9.06 19.03
C TYR A 158 6.72 -8.97 17.65
N TYR A 159 7.45 -9.11 16.52
CA TYR A 159 6.94 -9.28 15.16
C TYR A 159 7.17 -10.69 14.67
N LEU A 160 6.24 -11.15 13.85
CA LEU A 160 6.46 -12.35 13.08
C LEU A 160 7.67 -12.12 12.17
N PRO A 161 8.74 -12.92 12.28
CA PRO A 161 9.86 -12.77 11.36
C PRO A 161 9.35 -13.04 9.96
N ARG A 162 9.55 -12.10 9.06
CA ARG A 162 9.18 -12.30 7.67
C ARG A 162 10.15 -13.28 7.06
N PHE A 163 9.62 -14.30 6.42
CA PHE A 163 10.42 -15.36 5.81
C PHE A 163 11.55 -14.81 4.93
N TYR A 164 11.28 -13.81 4.09
CA TYR A 164 12.24 -13.20 3.18
C TYR A 164 13.17 -12.16 3.85
N GLU A 165 13.00 -11.90 5.13
CA GLU A 165 13.91 -11.07 5.93
C GLU A 165 14.95 -11.88 6.69
N ILE A 166 14.86 -13.22 6.66
CA ILE A 166 15.88 -14.08 7.27
C ILE A 166 17.16 -13.99 6.42
N PRO A 167 18.21 -13.34 6.89
CA PRO A 167 19.44 -13.23 6.15
C PRO A 167 20.10 -14.61 6.04
N ASN A 168 20.46 -15.01 4.81
CA ASN A 168 21.21 -16.24 4.53
C ASN A 168 20.62 -17.50 5.22
N PRO A 169 19.40 -17.92 4.88
CA PRO A 169 18.78 -19.09 5.49
C PRO A 169 19.65 -20.33 5.25
N LYS A 170 19.95 -21.06 6.33
CA LYS A 170 20.76 -22.29 6.26
C LYS A 170 19.88 -23.47 5.85
N PRO A 171 20.41 -24.45 5.11
CA PRO A 171 19.71 -25.70 4.85
C PRO A 171 19.22 -26.33 6.17
N GLY A 172 17.94 -26.72 6.23
CA GLY A 172 17.32 -27.29 7.43
C GLY A 172 16.83 -26.28 8.47
N GLN A 173 17.10 -24.99 8.29
CA GLN A 173 16.49 -23.94 9.13
C GLN A 173 14.97 -23.97 8.96
N LYS A 174 14.26 -24.00 10.09
CA LYS A 174 12.80 -23.99 10.12
C LYS A 174 12.32 -22.57 10.42
N TYR A 175 11.36 -22.13 9.66
CA TYR A 175 10.54 -21.00 10.01
C TYR A 175 9.37 -21.50 10.85
N HIS A 176 9.25 -21.03 12.08
CA HIS A 176 8.24 -21.51 13.02
C HIS A 176 7.54 -20.35 13.71
N ILE A 177 6.25 -20.51 13.86
CA ILE A 177 5.38 -19.61 14.62
C ILE A 177 4.55 -20.49 15.55
N ASP A 178 4.49 -20.13 16.81
CA ASP A 178 3.58 -20.74 17.75
C ASP A 178 2.17 -20.23 17.52
N ILE A 179 1.30 -21.14 17.11
CA ILE A 179 -0.14 -20.86 16.98
C ILE A 179 -0.79 -21.35 18.28
N ALA A 180 -1.36 -20.43 19.04
CA ALA A 180 -2.00 -20.75 20.31
C ALA A 180 -3.21 -21.68 20.11
N ASP A 181 -3.46 -22.56 21.08
CA ASP A 181 -4.69 -23.36 21.12
C ASP A 181 -5.91 -22.42 21.12
N GLY A 182 -6.87 -22.73 20.25
CA GLY A 182 -8.06 -21.89 20.09
C GLY A 182 -7.89 -20.66 19.21
N PHE A 183 -6.76 -20.54 18.48
CA PHE A 183 -6.63 -19.54 17.43
C PHE A 183 -7.71 -19.76 16.35
N ASP A 184 -8.45 -18.71 16.04
CA ASP A 184 -9.54 -18.72 15.08
C ASP A 184 -9.31 -17.58 14.08
N TRP A 185 -9.00 -17.95 12.83
CA TRP A 185 -8.74 -17.00 11.78
C TRP A 185 -9.98 -16.18 11.41
N ASP A 186 -11.17 -16.80 11.39
CA ASP A 186 -12.39 -16.10 11.01
C ASP A 186 -12.73 -15.03 12.05
N ARG A 187 -12.52 -15.32 13.34
CA ARG A 187 -12.67 -14.35 14.41
C ARG A 187 -11.71 -13.16 14.26
N VAL A 188 -10.46 -13.41 13.89
CA VAL A 188 -9.46 -12.34 13.64
C VAL A 188 -9.88 -11.50 12.44
N TRP A 189 -10.28 -12.15 11.37
CA TRP A 189 -10.73 -11.47 10.15
C TRP A 189 -11.97 -10.60 10.39
N ASP A 190 -12.99 -11.14 11.05
CA ASP A 190 -14.24 -10.41 11.35
C ASP A 190 -13.97 -9.22 12.26
N ALA A 191 -13.11 -9.39 13.27
CA ALA A 191 -12.68 -8.29 14.13
C ALA A 191 -11.98 -7.17 13.34
N TYR A 192 -11.13 -7.52 12.38
CA TYR A 192 -10.47 -6.56 11.51
C TYR A 192 -11.46 -5.85 10.56
N VAL A 193 -12.43 -6.55 10.01
CA VAL A 193 -13.49 -5.95 9.19
C VAL A 193 -14.25 -4.88 9.98
N GLU A 194 -14.61 -5.16 11.23
CA GLU A 194 -15.33 -4.19 12.07
C GLU A 194 -14.46 -2.97 12.42
N THR A 195 -13.17 -3.16 12.71
CA THR A 195 -12.26 -2.03 12.94
C THR A 195 -12.01 -1.23 11.67
N ALA A 196 -11.93 -1.87 10.50
CA ALA A 196 -11.80 -1.18 9.22
C ALA A 196 -13.04 -0.32 8.90
N LYS A 197 -14.25 -0.82 9.18
CA LYS A 197 -15.50 -0.03 9.09
C LYS A 197 -15.46 1.18 10.04
N ALA A 198 -14.99 0.97 11.27
CA ALA A 198 -14.88 2.03 12.25
C ALA A 198 -13.81 3.08 11.88
N CYS A 199 -12.69 2.68 11.28
CA CYS A 199 -11.70 3.58 10.70
C CYS A 199 -12.29 4.41 9.55
N LEU A 200 -12.99 3.75 8.63
CA LEU A 200 -13.64 4.42 7.51
C LEU A 200 -14.65 5.47 7.97
N ALA A 201 -15.48 5.14 8.96
CA ALA A 201 -16.44 6.08 9.52
C ALA A 201 -15.75 7.34 10.11
N ARG A 202 -14.62 7.15 10.83
CA ARG A 202 -13.81 8.25 11.35
C ARG A 202 -13.18 9.07 10.23
N ALA A 203 -12.58 8.45 9.23
CA ALA A 203 -12.01 9.14 8.07
C ALA A 203 -13.07 10.03 7.40
N LYS A 204 -14.26 9.49 7.14
CA LYS A 204 -15.38 10.22 6.54
C LYS A 204 -15.87 11.39 7.40
N ALA A 205 -15.87 11.25 8.71
CA ALA A 205 -16.23 12.35 9.63
C ALA A 205 -15.27 13.55 9.52
N HIS A 206 -14.03 13.31 9.07
CA HIS A 206 -13.03 14.34 8.78
C HIS A 206 -12.97 14.75 7.30
N GLY A 207 -13.86 14.23 6.44
CA GLY A 207 -13.85 14.49 5.00
C GLY A 207 -12.70 13.83 4.26
N LEU A 208 -12.15 12.73 4.80
CA LEU A 208 -11.07 11.96 4.24
C LEU A 208 -11.58 10.66 3.60
N LYS A 209 -10.86 10.18 2.61
CA LYS A 209 -10.93 8.78 2.18
C LYS A 209 -9.97 7.93 3.01
N PHE A 210 -10.26 6.65 3.09
CA PHE A 210 -9.42 5.69 3.81
C PHE A 210 -8.81 4.69 2.83
N SER A 211 -7.50 4.58 2.79
CA SER A 211 -6.80 3.58 1.98
C SER A 211 -6.06 2.57 2.85
N ILE A 212 -6.01 1.34 2.38
CA ILE A 212 -5.28 0.23 3.01
C ILE A 212 -4.19 -0.21 2.05
N GLU A 213 -2.97 -0.25 2.54
CA GLU A 213 -1.80 -0.76 1.84
C GLU A 213 -1.57 -2.23 2.18
N GLN A 214 -1.26 -3.04 1.17
CA GLN A 214 -0.89 -4.42 1.40
C GLN A 214 0.59 -4.58 1.75
N HIS A 215 0.85 -5.59 2.58
CA HIS A 215 2.17 -6.16 2.79
C HIS A 215 2.07 -7.68 2.83
N THR A 216 3.09 -8.38 2.35
CA THR A 216 3.08 -9.83 2.13
C THR A 216 2.73 -10.71 3.33
N HIS A 217 2.77 -10.20 4.56
CA HIS A 217 2.52 -10.97 5.79
C HIS A 217 1.32 -10.44 6.60
N CYS A 218 0.59 -9.49 6.05
CA CYS A 218 -0.52 -8.82 6.72
C CYS A 218 -1.87 -9.50 6.42
N LEU A 219 -2.93 -9.03 7.07
CA LEU A 219 -4.30 -9.52 6.81
C LEU A 219 -4.77 -9.23 5.38
N VAL A 220 -4.20 -8.18 4.77
CA VAL A 220 -4.43 -7.84 3.36
C VAL A 220 -3.09 -7.93 2.62
N PRO A 221 -2.66 -9.12 2.18
CA PRO A 221 -1.36 -9.29 1.54
C PRO A 221 -1.36 -8.97 0.04
N ASP A 222 -2.51 -8.87 -0.60
CA ASP A 222 -2.66 -8.71 -2.06
C ASP A 222 -3.98 -8.05 -2.46
N ALA A 223 -4.15 -7.81 -3.75
CA ALA A 223 -5.36 -7.20 -4.30
C ALA A 223 -6.62 -8.06 -4.08
N ALA A 224 -6.52 -9.38 -4.06
CA ALA A 224 -7.67 -10.26 -3.86
C ALA A 224 -8.19 -10.21 -2.43
N SER A 225 -7.30 -10.18 -1.45
CA SER A 225 -7.66 -10.02 -0.03
C SER A 225 -8.24 -8.64 0.25
N PHE A 226 -7.72 -7.57 -0.41
CA PHE A 226 -8.36 -6.27 -0.35
C PHE A 226 -9.80 -6.30 -0.90
N LEU A 227 -10.03 -6.94 -2.04
CA LEU A 227 -11.38 -7.07 -2.61
C LEU A 227 -12.30 -7.88 -1.70
N ARG A 228 -11.79 -8.92 -1.00
CA ARG A 228 -12.55 -9.64 0.04
C ARG A 228 -13.00 -8.70 1.16
N LEU A 229 -12.10 -7.83 1.64
CA LEU A 229 -12.43 -6.83 2.64
C LEU A 229 -13.44 -5.82 2.11
N TRP A 230 -13.21 -5.31 0.90
CA TRP A 230 -14.09 -4.34 0.26
C TRP A 230 -15.51 -4.90 0.06
N ASP A 231 -15.64 -6.17 -0.32
CA ASP A 231 -16.96 -6.82 -0.49
C ASP A 231 -17.79 -6.87 0.79
N GLN A 232 -17.15 -6.86 1.96
CA GLN A 232 -17.83 -6.85 3.26
C GLN A 232 -18.17 -5.43 3.74
N ILE A 233 -17.52 -4.40 3.20
CA ILE A 233 -17.71 -2.99 3.58
C ILE A 233 -18.51 -2.23 2.53
N ARG A 234 -18.17 -2.36 1.25
CA ARG A 234 -18.84 -1.79 0.06
C ARG A 234 -19.04 -0.26 0.12
N ASP A 235 -18.05 0.46 0.58
CA ASP A 235 -18.08 1.92 0.61
C ASP A 235 -17.05 2.49 -0.38
N PRO A 236 -17.42 3.45 -1.26
CA PRO A 236 -16.52 4.02 -2.26
C PRO A 236 -15.38 4.85 -1.68
N ASP A 237 -15.46 5.26 -0.42
CA ASP A 237 -14.39 5.98 0.27
C ASP A 237 -13.35 5.05 0.91
N LEU A 238 -13.55 3.72 0.85
CA LEU A 238 -12.53 2.72 1.12
C LEU A 238 -11.77 2.38 -0.16
N GLY A 239 -10.45 2.52 -0.15
CA GLY A 239 -9.61 2.23 -1.30
C GLY A 239 -8.33 1.49 -0.98
N TYR A 240 -7.60 1.23 -2.03
CA TYR A 240 -6.39 0.41 -2.04
C TYR A 240 -5.19 1.27 -2.38
N ASN A 241 -4.17 1.22 -1.54
CA ASN A 241 -2.82 1.69 -1.85
C ASN A 241 -2.01 0.47 -2.30
N LEU A 242 -1.70 0.38 -3.58
CA LEU A 242 -0.93 -0.72 -4.14
C LEU A 242 0.56 -0.41 -4.02
N ASP A 243 1.30 -1.18 -3.25
CA ASP A 243 2.76 -1.19 -3.30
C ASP A 243 3.23 -2.21 -4.34
N ALA A 244 3.93 -1.73 -5.38
CA ALA A 244 4.38 -2.58 -6.48
C ALA A 244 5.43 -3.59 -6.04
N GLY A 245 6.34 -3.22 -5.13
CA GLY A 245 7.38 -4.11 -4.62
C GLY A 245 6.79 -5.24 -3.77
N TRP A 246 5.92 -4.93 -2.83
CA TRP A 246 5.24 -5.95 -2.04
C TRP A 246 4.34 -6.84 -2.88
N THR A 247 3.68 -6.30 -3.92
CA THR A 247 2.90 -7.09 -4.87
C THR A 247 3.75 -8.14 -5.55
N LEU A 248 4.92 -7.75 -6.08
CA LEU A 248 5.81 -8.69 -6.77
C LEU A 248 6.45 -9.69 -5.80
N LEU A 249 6.78 -9.29 -4.58
CA LEU A 249 7.22 -10.21 -3.50
C LEU A 249 6.14 -11.22 -3.12
N GLN A 250 4.86 -10.84 -3.17
CA GLN A 250 3.72 -11.75 -3.00
C GLN A 250 3.53 -12.68 -4.20
N ARG A 251 4.39 -12.58 -5.23
CA ARG A 251 4.31 -13.35 -6.48
C ARG A 251 3.08 -12.99 -7.32
N GLU A 252 2.53 -11.82 -7.14
CA GLU A 252 1.52 -11.26 -8.04
C GLU A 252 2.18 -10.26 -9.00
N TYR A 253 1.81 -10.33 -10.28
CA TYR A 253 2.33 -9.39 -11.28
C TYR A 253 1.63 -8.03 -11.13
N PRO A 254 2.36 -6.93 -10.81
CA PRO A 254 1.75 -5.65 -10.44
C PRO A 254 0.75 -5.08 -11.45
N PRO A 255 0.96 -5.13 -12.78
CA PRO A 255 -0.05 -4.71 -13.75
C PRO A 255 -1.37 -5.48 -13.63
N VAL A 256 -1.34 -6.77 -13.28
CA VAL A 256 -2.56 -7.57 -13.05
C VAL A 256 -3.24 -7.13 -11.76
N ALA A 257 -2.48 -6.86 -10.70
CA ALA A 257 -3.01 -6.31 -9.45
C ALA A 257 -3.72 -4.96 -9.67
N VAL A 258 -3.13 -4.07 -10.51
CA VAL A 258 -3.77 -2.82 -10.96
C VAL A 258 -5.13 -3.09 -11.60
N HIS A 259 -5.22 -4.05 -12.51
CA HIS A 259 -6.49 -4.41 -13.14
C HIS A 259 -7.50 -5.01 -12.16
N LYS A 260 -7.06 -5.86 -11.21
CA LYS A 260 -7.93 -6.42 -10.17
C LYS A 260 -8.51 -5.33 -9.27
N ALA A 261 -7.65 -4.46 -8.75
CA ALA A 261 -8.07 -3.37 -7.87
C ALA A 261 -8.89 -2.31 -8.63
N GLY A 262 -8.51 -1.98 -9.86
CA GLY A 262 -9.26 -1.14 -10.78
C GLY A 262 -9.72 0.17 -10.15
N LYS A 263 -11.04 0.37 -10.08
CA LYS A 263 -11.67 1.59 -9.52
C LYS A 263 -11.42 1.82 -8.03
N HIS A 264 -10.90 0.81 -7.32
CA HIS A 264 -10.62 0.90 -5.89
C HIS A 264 -9.20 1.43 -5.60
N LEU A 265 -8.36 1.59 -6.62
CA LEU A 265 -7.05 2.20 -6.45
C LEU A 265 -7.20 3.68 -6.08
N MET A 266 -6.53 4.08 -5.00
CA MET A 266 -6.48 5.47 -4.55
C MET A 266 -5.08 6.06 -4.65
N ASN A 267 -4.06 5.22 -4.42
CA ASN A 267 -2.65 5.61 -4.45
C ASN A 267 -1.79 4.39 -4.82
N LEU A 268 -0.55 4.62 -5.25
CA LEU A 268 0.43 3.56 -5.46
C LEU A 268 1.77 3.95 -4.86
N HIS A 269 2.43 2.97 -4.23
CA HIS A 269 3.85 3.02 -3.93
C HIS A 269 4.63 2.29 -5.03
N MET A 270 5.55 3.01 -5.61
CA MET A 270 6.37 2.54 -6.72
C MET A 270 7.78 2.32 -6.21
N ARG A 271 8.14 1.06 -6.04
CA ARG A 271 9.50 0.65 -5.66
C ARG A 271 10.00 -0.49 -6.53
N ASP A 272 11.30 -0.57 -6.69
CA ASP A 272 11.94 -1.68 -7.38
C ASP A 272 12.30 -2.80 -6.40
N ILE A 273 12.47 -4.02 -6.91
CA ILE A 273 12.97 -5.16 -6.14
C ILE A 273 13.95 -5.96 -6.97
N ASP A 274 14.81 -6.75 -6.30
CA ASP A 274 15.75 -7.66 -6.97
C ASP A 274 15.09 -8.93 -7.52
N GLY A 275 13.84 -9.19 -7.17
CA GLY A 275 13.04 -10.33 -7.63
C GLY A 275 13.12 -11.57 -6.76
N LEU A 276 14.01 -11.63 -5.79
CA LEU A 276 14.25 -12.82 -4.95
C LEU A 276 13.85 -12.61 -3.50
N MET A 277 14.48 -11.64 -2.87
CA MET A 277 14.34 -11.35 -1.46
C MET A 277 13.80 -9.92 -1.28
N ARG A 278 13.57 -9.53 -0.05
CA ARG A 278 13.32 -8.13 0.28
C ARG A 278 14.60 -7.32 0.11
N SER A 279 14.91 -7.00 -1.11
CA SER A 279 15.93 -6.06 -1.49
C SER A 279 15.32 -5.05 -2.44
N PHE A 280 15.41 -3.78 -2.10
CA PHE A 280 14.85 -2.67 -2.83
C PHE A 280 15.98 -1.84 -3.45
N PRO A 281 16.52 -2.27 -4.62
CA PRO A 281 17.54 -1.51 -5.30
C PRO A 281 16.99 -0.17 -5.78
N PRO A 282 17.87 0.79 -6.12
CA PRO A 282 17.45 2.03 -6.75
C PRO A 282 16.57 1.76 -7.98
N VAL A 283 15.54 2.58 -8.15
CA VAL A 283 14.58 2.45 -9.24
C VAL A 283 15.28 2.29 -10.60
N GLY A 284 14.90 1.24 -11.32
CA GLY A 284 15.43 0.86 -12.62
C GLY A 284 16.70 0.00 -12.57
N ASP A 285 17.16 -0.42 -11.38
CA ASP A 285 18.26 -1.38 -11.20
C ASP A 285 17.73 -2.76 -10.82
N GLY A 286 16.44 -2.89 -10.54
CA GLY A 286 15.75 -4.14 -10.22
C GLY A 286 15.03 -4.77 -11.40
N VAL A 287 13.95 -5.50 -11.11
CA VAL A 287 13.18 -6.26 -12.09
C VAL A 287 11.76 -5.71 -12.33
N MET A 288 11.42 -4.55 -11.74
CA MET A 288 10.09 -3.98 -11.87
C MET A 288 9.84 -3.38 -13.25
N ASP A 289 8.77 -3.82 -13.90
CA ASP A 289 8.31 -3.23 -15.17
C ASP A 289 7.38 -2.03 -14.89
N PHE A 290 7.99 -0.86 -14.65
CA PHE A 290 7.28 0.38 -14.37
C PHE A 290 6.42 0.84 -15.55
N GLN A 291 6.88 0.61 -16.78
CA GLN A 291 6.12 0.99 -17.98
C GLN A 291 4.80 0.22 -18.05
N ALA A 292 4.85 -1.10 -17.86
CA ALA A 292 3.64 -1.93 -17.88
C ALA A 292 2.66 -1.56 -16.75
N ILE A 293 3.18 -1.14 -15.57
CA ILE A 293 2.31 -0.62 -14.49
C ILE A 293 1.62 0.65 -14.93
N VAL A 294 2.34 1.63 -15.49
CA VAL A 294 1.75 2.91 -15.95
C VAL A 294 0.72 2.67 -17.05
N GLU A 295 0.99 1.75 -18.00
CA GLU A 295 0.01 1.36 -19.02
C GLU A 295 -1.26 0.77 -18.42
N ALA A 296 -1.12 -0.11 -17.40
CA ALA A 296 -2.26 -0.67 -16.68
C ALA A 296 -3.06 0.43 -15.98
N LEU A 297 -2.39 1.39 -15.31
CA LEU A 297 -3.02 2.54 -14.67
C LEU A 297 -3.83 3.38 -15.65
N LYS A 298 -3.27 3.65 -16.83
CA LYS A 298 -3.99 4.37 -17.91
C LYS A 298 -5.23 3.60 -18.34
N ARG A 299 -5.13 2.28 -18.54
CA ARG A 299 -6.26 1.42 -18.98
C ARG A 299 -7.40 1.36 -17.96
N VAL A 300 -7.10 1.39 -16.66
CA VAL A 300 -8.14 1.41 -15.62
C VAL A 300 -8.66 2.83 -15.34
N GLY A 301 -8.10 3.87 -15.96
CA GLY A 301 -8.48 5.27 -15.77
C GLY A 301 -8.09 5.79 -14.39
N PHE A 302 -6.94 5.38 -13.87
CA PHE A 302 -6.43 5.85 -12.58
C PHE A 302 -6.12 7.35 -12.62
N ALA A 303 -6.53 8.06 -11.55
CA ALA A 303 -6.35 9.51 -11.40
C ALA A 303 -5.89 9.83 -9.97
N GLY A 304 -4.73 9.34 -9.60
CA GLY A 304 -4.13 9.49 -8.27
C GLY A 304 -2.63 9.71 -8.35
N PHE A 305 -1.94 9.45 -7.28
CA PHE A 305 -0.50 9.54 -7.22
C PHE A 305 0.15 8.16 -7.38
N ALA A 306 1.20 8.11 -8.21
CA ALA A 306 2.18 7.04 -8.21
C ALA A 306 3.43 7.61 -7.52
N SER A 307 3.64 7.20 -6.28
CA SER A 307 4.65 7.80 -5.40
C SER A 307 5.88 6.89 -5.30
N LEU A 308 7.06 7.47 -5.50
CA LEU A 308 8.31 6.75 -5.26
C LEU A 308 8.43 6.37 -3.79
N GLU A 309 8.66 5.10 -3.54
CA GLU A 309 9.12 4.60 -2.25
C GLU A 309 10.48 3.93 -2.39
N GLN A 310 11.46 4.46 -1.70
CA GLN A 310 12.82 3.94 -1.69
C GLN A 310 13.35 3.98 -0.27
N ASP A 311 13.78 2.83 0.22
CA ASP A 311 14.42 2.77 1.53
C ASP A 311 15.77 3.49 1.50
N VAL A 312 16.08 4.24 2.57
CA VAL A 312 17.39 4.85 2.74
C VAL A 312 18.37 3.76 3.18
N HIS A 313 19.34 3.44 2.33
CA HIS A 313 20.42 2.51 2.66
C HIS A 313 21.73 3.26 2.90
N PRO A 314 22.42 3.06 4.03
CA PRO A 314 23.73 3.65 4.27
C PRO A 314 24.74 3.18 3.20
N GLY A 315 25.34 4.10 2.47
CA GLY A 315 26.35 3.83 1.46
C GLY A 315 25.84 3.67 0.03
N ASP A 316 24.56 3.85 -0.20
CA ASP A 316 23.96 3.76 -1.54
C ASP A 316 24.03 5.08 -2.31
N ARG A 317 23.66 5.00 -3.59
CA ARG A 317 23.63 6.14 -4.51
C ARG A 317 22.90 7.34 -3.91
N ASP A 318 23.26 8.52 -4.40
CA ASP A 318 22.56 9.76 -4.04
C ASP A 318 21.04 9.59 -4.26
N MET A 319 20.28 9.65 -3.17
CA MET A 319 18.81 9.51 -3.20
C MET A 319 18.18 10.55 -4.13
N LYS A 320 18.73 11.75 -4.23
CA LYS A 320 18.26 12.77 -5.17
C LYS A 320 18.40 12.30 -6.62
N GLU A 321 19.45 11.55 -6.93
CA GLU A 321 19.63 10.99 -8.29
C GLU A 321 18.60 9.90 -8.57
N THR A 322 18.34 8.99 -7.63
CA THR A 322 17.26 8.00 -7.74
C THR A 322 15.90 8.68 -7.94
N CYS A 323 15.61 9.73 -7.19
CA CYS A 323 14.38 10.50 -7.35
C CYS A 323 14.27 11.19 -8.74
N ARG A 324 15.34 11.79 -9.26
CA ARG A 324 15.35 12.39 -10.59
C ARG A 324 15.08 11.36 -11.68
N ARG A 325 15.76 10.21 -11.59
CA ARG A 325 15.58 9.08 -12.51
C ARG A 325 14.14 8.60 -12.53
N TYR A 326 13.56 8.38 -11.35
CA TYR A 326 12.16 7.98 -11.22
C TYR A 326 11.23 9.04 -11.84
N LEU A 327 11.39 10.29 -11.49
CA LEU A 327 10.55 11.38 -11.98
C LEU A 327 10.61 11.52 -13.51
N GLN A 328 11.82 11.42 -14.09
CA GLN A 328 12.01 11.44 -15.54
C GLN A 328 11.31 10.26 -16.21
N MET A 329 11.54 9.05 -15.72
CA MET A 329 10.95 7.82 -16.24
C MET A 329 9.42 7.87 -16.18
N MET A 330 8.85 8.30 -15.04
CA MET A 330 7.39 8.38 -14.89
C MET A 330 6.78 9.42 -15.83
N ARG A 331 7.40 10.58 -16.00
CA ARG A 331 6.92 11.60 -16.94
C ARG A 331 6.95 11.10 -18.37
N GLU A 332 7.99 10.37 -18.78
CA GLU A 332 8.07 9.73 -20.09
C GLU A 332 6.95 8.71 -20.30
N TYR A 333 6.69 7.84 -19.32
CA TYR A 333 5.67 6.82 -19.45
C TYR A 333 4.23 7.36 -19.34
N ILE A 334 4.04 8.44 -18.59
CA ILE A 334 2.73 9.09 -18.49
C ILE A 334 2.41 9.89 -19.78
N GLY A 335 3.37 10.55 -20.40
CA GLY A 335 3.23 11.33 -21.64
C GLY A 335 3.03 12.80 -21.37
#